data_96a03fe7446b60ebe28471ecd08d6937
#
_entry.id   96a03fe7446b60ebe28471ecd08d6937
#
_cell.length_a   1.000
_cell.length_b   1.000
_cell.length_c   1.000
_cell.angle_alpha   90.00
_cell.angle_beta   90.00
_cell.angle_gamma   90.00
#
_symmetry.space_group_name_H-M   'P 1'
#
loop_
_entity.id
_entity.type
_entity.pdbx_description
1 polymer ?
#
loop_
_entity_poly.entity_id
_entity_poly.type
_entity_poly.pdbx_seq_one_letter_code
_entity_poly.pdbx_strand_id
1 'polypeptide(L)'
;MLHKGQGVIFATVKKYFSVGEAAKAANTTAETLRHYDRIGLVKPSKKDEWTRYRYYTEQDIVRLNTVRALQLMDLPLQEIKKVLEYDDLEKIIAFFQQAEKRADEKIAALQFSKAKIQLAKADYVRNLELQRQSRSAFLKEYPQRVILLSDTLEMPTLENLWNYLSHFYETLPPALREQFSFEDLAGIYTEGERVRLFALCTRYVELEGLKTLPEGRYLCAHCTEETRTKALEELLRLAREEYGEEPSFTVQLIVVSGILQWNYEVQVYVGEQDAATGAAR
;
A
#
# COMPACT_ATOMS: atom_id res chain seq x y z
N MET A 1 57.27 -0.43 50.69
CA MET A 1 56.04 -1.16 51.06
C MET A 1 55.11 -1.16 49.85
N LEU A 2 55.05 -2.28 49.17
CA LEU A 2 54.24 -2.46 47.96
C LEU A 2 52.87 -3.02 48.38
N HIS A 3 51.80 -2.25 48.15
CA HIS A 3 50.43 -2.76 48.33
C HIS A 3 50.04 -3.53 47.06
N LYS A 4 49.87 -4.83 47.23
CA LYS A 4 49.27 -5.74 46.27
C LYS A 4 47.75 -5.41 46.18
N GLY A 5 47.32 -4.85 45.04
CA GLY A 5 45.91 -4.75 44.71
C GLY A 5 45.35 -6.15 44.41
N GLN A 6 44.46 -6.64 45.26
CA GLN A 6 43.67 -7.83 44.99
C GLN A 6 42.63 -7.48 43.92
N GLY A 7 42.83 -8.03 42.70
CA GLY A 7 41.82 -7.99 41.67
C GLY A 7 40.63 -8.90 42.08
N VAL A 8 39.52 -8.27 42.39
CA VAL A 8 38.27 -8.98 42.59
C VAL A 8 37.77 -9.49 41.23
N ILE A 9 38.03 -10.78 40.99
CA ILE A 9 37.40 -11.47 39.83
C ILE A 9 35.95 -11.68 40.20
N PHE A 10 35.07 -10.82 39.67
CA PHE A 10 33.63 -11.11 39.70
C PHE A 10 33.38 -12.32 38.78
N ALA A 11 33.27 -13.49 39.38
CA ALA A 11 32.74 -14.67 38.72
C ALA A 11 31.27 -14.38 38.43
N THR A 12 31.00 -13.98 37.18
CA THR A 12 29.64 -13.77 36.68
C THR A 12 28.90 -15.11 36.76
N VAL A 13 28.03 -15.27 37.75
CA VAL A 13 27.19 -16.45 37.86
C VAL A 13 26.34 -16.55 36.63
N LYS A 14 26.62 -17.51 35.78
CA LYS A 14 25.87 -17.72 34.54
C LYS A 14 24.43 -18.04 34.88
N LYS A 15 23.52 -17.09 34.66
CA LYS A 15 22.09 -17.28 34.88
C LYS A 15 21.54 -18.18 33.78
N TYR A 16 20.95 -19.29 34.14
CA TYR A 16 20.29 -20.21 33.22
C TYR A 16 18.78 -20.01 33.20
N PHE A 17 18.23 -20.02 32.02
CA PHE A 17 16.79 -19.93 31.75
C PHE A 17 16.30 -21.28 31.21
N SER A 18 15.18 -21.74 31.71
CA SER A 18 14.48 -22.89 31.14
C SER A 18 14.01 -22.57 29.73
N VAL A 19 13.66 -23.58 28.94
CA VAL A 19 13.14 -23.38 27.56
C VAL A 19 11.91 -22.46 27.52
N GLY A 20 11.04 -22.53 28.56
CA GLY A 20 9.86 -21.66 28.66
C GLY A 20 10.21 -20.21 28.98
N GLU A 21 11.12 -19.98 29.92
CA GLU A 21 11.61 -18.64 30.27
C GLU A 21 12.37 -17.99 29.09
N ALA A 22 13.24 -18.74 28.41
CA ALA A 22 13.97 -18.29 27.25
C ALA A 22 13.03 -17.97 26.08
N ALA A 23 12.00 -18.79 25.84
CA ALA A 23 10.98 -18.54 24.84
C ALA A 23 10.21 -17.25 25.12
N LYS A 24 9.81 -17.02 26.37
CA LYS A 24 9.15 -15.79 26.80
C LYS A 24 10.06 -14.58 26.63
N ALA A 25 11.33 -14.67 27.04
CA ALA A 25 12.30 -13.60 26.93
C ALA A 25 12.62 -13.23 25.46
N ALA A 26 12.65 -14.22 24.56
CA ALA A 26 12.84 -14.03 23.13
C ALA A 26 11.52 -13.80 22.36
N ASN A 27 10.38 -13.66 23.05
CA ASN A 27 9.06 -13.46 22.47
C ASN A 27 8.74 -14.49 21.35
N THR A 28 8.94 -15.77 21.67
CA THR A 28 8.73 -16.92 20.79
C THR A 28 8.14 -18.10 21.56
N THR A 29 8.05 -19.27 20.95
CA THR A 29 7.51 -20.48 21.60
C THR A 29 8.60 -21.46 22.00
N ALA A 30 8.35 -22.28 23.02
CA ALA A 30 9.25 -23.35 23.40
C ALA A 30 9.46 -24.36 22.27
N GLU A 31 8.46 -24.58 21.42
CA GLU A 31 8.58 -25.45 20.25
C GLU A 31 9.52 -24.86 19.18
N THR A 32 9.46 -23.55 18.96
CA THR A 32 10.40 -22.85 18.07
C THR A 32 11.85 -23.02 18.58
N LEU A 33 12.10 -22.89 19.89
CA LEU A 33 13.43 -23.10 20.45
C LEU A 33 13.91 -24.55 20.29
N ARG A 34 13.01 -25.53 20.45
CA ARG A 34 13.33 -26.95 20.19
C ARG A 34 13.64 -27.18 18.71
N HIS A 35 12.91 -26.51 17.82
CA HIS A 35 13.19 -26.55 16.38
C HIS A 35 14.55 -25.95 16.07
N TYR A 36 14.89 -24.78 16.60
CA TYR A 36 16.18 -24.13 16.40
C TYR A 36 17.36 -24.97 16.93
N ASP A 37 17.19 -25.64 18.06
CA ASP A 37 18.18 -26.61 18.54
C ASP A 37 18.34 -27.80 17.57
N ARG A 38 17.24 -28.34 17.04
CA ARG A 38 17.25 -29.48 16.09
C ARG A 38 17.97 -29.17 14.79
N ILE A 39 17.74 -27.96 14.22
CA ILE A 39 18.41 -27.53 12.99
C ILE A 39 19.79 -26.92 13.23
N GLY A 40 20.19 -26.79 14.48
CA GLY A 40 21.50 -26.24 14.89
C GLY A 40 21.62 -24.73 14.68
N LEU A 41 20.51 -23.99 14.67
CA LEU A 41 20.49 -22.54 14.51
C LEU A 41 20.87 -21.83 15.81
N VAL A 42 20.21 -22.20 16.92
CA VAL A 42 20.58 -21.79 18.29
C VAL A 42 20.49 -23.00 19.19
N LYS A 43 21.65 -23.40 19.72
CA LYS A 43 21.76 -24.53 20.65
C LYS A 43 21.64 -24.04 22.08
N PRO A 44 21.00 -24.80 22.99
CA PRO A 44 21.02 -24.48 24.41
C PRO A 44 22.45 -24.59 24.99
N SER A 45 22.83 -23.67 25.84
CA SER A 45 24.15 -23.68 26.48
C SER A 45 24.35 -24.90 27.40
N LYS A 46 23.24 -25.50 27.90
CA LYS A 46 23.28 -26.72 28.70
C LYS A 46 22.09 -27.61 28.36
N LYS A 47 22.34 -28.92 28.26
CA LYS A 47 21.32 -29.99 28.23
C LYS A 47 21.56 -30.89 29.43
N ASP A 48 20.51 -31.17 30.17
CA ASP A 48 20.55 -32.17 31.23
C ASP A 48 20.63 -33.57 30.59
N GLU A 49 21.58 -34.39 31.05
CA GLU A 49 21.85 -35.70 30.44
C GLU A 49 20.74 -36.72 30.67
N TRP A 50 20.06 -36.63 31.82
CA TRP A 50 19.02 -37.56 32.23
C TRP A 50 17.63 -37.17 31.73
N THR A 51 17.24 -35.91 32.01
CA THR A 51 15.91 -35.39 31.65
C THR A 51 15.83 -34.80 30.26
N ARG A 52 16.97 -34.61 29.56
CA ARG A 52 17.08 -33.93 28.28
C ARG A 52 16.58 -32.48 28.32
N TYR A 53 16.45 -31.91 29.54
CA TYR A 53 15.97 -30.55 29.71
C TYR A 53 16.99 -29.52 29.16
N ARG A 54 16.49 -28.47 28.53
CA ARG A 54 17.29 -27.45 27.83
C ARG A 54 17.36 -26.19 28.66
N TYR A 55 18.59 -25.67 28.82
CA TYR A 55 18.86 -24.43 29.54
C TYR A 55 19.63 -23.48 28.63
N TYR A 56 19.21 -22.22 28.62
CA TYR A 56 19.73 -21.15 27.82
C TYR A 56 20.36 -20.07 28.69
N THR A 57 21.35 -19.36 28.19
CA THR A 57 21.98 -18.21 28.85
C THR A 57 21.45 -16.90 28.28
N GLU A 58 21.84 -15.78 28.88
CA GLU A 58 21.53 -14.44 28.34
C GLU A 58 22.09 -14.26 26.92
N GLN A 59 23.28 -14.79 26.65
CA GLN A 59 23.86 -14.78 25.30
C GLN A 59 23.01 -15.55 24.29
N ASP A 60 22.47 -16.68 24.68
CA ASP A 60 21.54 -17.45 23.82
C ASP A 60 20.28 -16.66 23.54
N ILE A 61 19.74 -15.91 24.52
CA ILE A 61 18.57 -15.05 24.37
C ILE A 61 18.88 -13.90 23.40
N VAL A 62 20.05 -13.24 23.51
CA VAL A 62 20.49 -12.23 22.54
C VAL A 62 20.54 -12.82 21.13
N ARG A 63 21.12 -14.02 20.99
CA ARG A 63 21.18 -14.73 19.70
C ARG A 63 19.80 -15.06 19.13
N LEU A 64 18.87 -15.49 19.98
CA LEU A 64 17.46 -15.71 19.60
C LEU A 64 16.77 -14.43 19.12
N ASN A 65 17.00 -13.31 19.80
CA ASN A 65 16.46 -12.01 19.39
C ASN A 65 17.04 -11.55 18.04
N THR A 66 18.34 -11.78 17.81
CA THR A 66 18.98 -11.53 16.52
C THR A 66 18.34 -12.37 15.40
N VAL A 67 18.15 -13.69 15.64
CA VAL A 67 17.46 -14.57 14.68
C VAL A 67 16.09 -14.02 14.34
N ARG A 68 15.33 -13.60 15.33
CA ARG A 68 13.98 -13.05 15.13
C ARG A 68 13.99 -11.74 14.36
N ALA A 69 14.91 -10.83 14.67
CA ALA A 69 15.04 -9.57 13.91
C ALA A 69 15.33 -9.84 12.44
N LEU A 70 16.23 -10.80 12.14
CA LEU A 70 16.55 -11.19 10.77
C LEU A 70 15.36 -11.87 10.05
N GLN A 71 14.56 -12.66 10.77
CA GLN A 71 13.33 -13.24 10.21
C GLN A 71 12.27 -12.21 9.86
N LEU A 72 12.17 -11.09 10.60
CA LEU A 72 11.27 -9.98 10.26
C LEU A 72 11.63 -9.32 8.91
N MET A 73 12.85 -9.51 8.44
CA MET A 73 13.34 -9.07 7.14
C MET A 73 13.23 -10.18 6.08
N ASP A 74 12.44 -11.21 6.34
CA ASP A 74 12.19 -12.36 5.46
C ASP A 74 13.45 -13.17 5.11
N LEU A 75 14.49 -13.14 5.97
CA LEU A 75 15.66 -13.97 5.76
C LEU A 75 15.35 -15.44 6.10
N PRO A 76 15.69 -16.38 5.19
CA PRO A 76 15.57 -17.80 5.46
C PRO A 76 16.45 -18.26 6.63
N LEU A 77 15.98 -19.21 7.44
CA LEU A 77 16.74 -19.71 8.61
C LEU A 77 18.13 -20.25 8.23
N GLN A 78 18.30 -20.76 7.02
CA GLN A 78 19.59 -21.24 6.52
C GLN A 78 20.60 -20.11 6.29
N GLU A 79 20.14 -18.95 5.78
CA GLU A 79 21.00 -17.77 5.64
C GLU A 79 21.36 -17.20 7.01
N ILE A 80 20.37 -17.09 7.90
CA ILE A 80 20.58 -16.65 9.28
C ILE A 80 21.62 -17.53 9.99
N LYS A 81 21.55 -18.86 9.81
CA LYS A 81 22.51 -19.78 10.39
C LYS A 81 23.94 -19.50 9.92
N LYS A 82 24.15 -19.29 8.63
CA LYS A 82 25.46 -18.95 8.06
C LYS A 82 26.02 -17.67 8.67
N VAL A 83 25.18 -16.64 8.80
CA VAL A 83 25.58 -15.35 9.37
C VAL A 83 25.97 -15.45 10.83
N LEU A 84 25.27 -16.26 11.61
CA LEU A 84 25.59 -16.51 13.03
C LEU A 84 26.91 -17.27 13.22
N GLU A 85 27.48 -17.86 12.18
CA GLU A 85 28.75 -18.59 12.15
C GLU A 85 29.90 -17.73 11.59
N TYR A 86 29.65 -16.48 11.16
CA TYR A 86 30.71 -15.59 10.69
C TYR A 86 31.64 -15.20 11.84
N ASP A 87 32.93 -15.37 11.59
CA ASP A 87 34.04 -14.94 12.45
C ASP A 87 34.78 -13.70 11.90
N ASP A 88 34.42 -13.27 10.69
CA ASP A 88 34.98 -12.16 9.97
C ASP A 88 34.08 -10.92 10.11
N LEU A 89 34.61 -9.86 10.74
CA LEU A 89 33.88 -8.63 11.00
C LEU A 89 33.43 -7.92 9.72
N GLU A 90 34.22 -7.99 8.63
CA GLU A 90 33.86 -7.36 7.36
C GLU A 90 32.62 -8.03 6.75
N LYS A 91 32.57 -9.36 6.81
CA LYS A 91 31.37 -10.11 6.37
C LYS A 91 30.15 -9.82 7.21
N ILE A 92 30.31 -9.66 8.52
CA ILE A 92 29.23 -9.30 9.43
C ILE A 92 28.71 -7.90 9.10
N ILE A 93 29.60 -6.93 8.88
CA ILE A 93 29.23 -5.56 8.51
C ILE A 93 28.51 -5.54 7.16
N ALA A 94 29.05 -6.19 6.14
CA ALA A 94 28.43 -6.27 4.82
C ALA A 94 27.02 -6.91 4.88
N PHE A 95 26.88 -7.94 5.68
CA PHE A 95 25.56 -8.57 5.90
C PHE A 95 24.58 -7.60 6.55
N PHE A 96 24.97 -6.88 7.61
CA PHE A 96 24.08 -5.92 8.26
C PHE A 96 23.69 -4.76 7.35
N GLN A 97 24.60 -4.26 6.53
CA GLN A 97 24.30 -3.25 5.51
C GLN A 97 23.24 -3.75 4.51
N GLN A 98 23.36 -5.00 4.07
CA GLN A 98 22.37 -5.58 3.18
C GLN A 98 21.03 -5.81 3.88
N ALA A 99 21.04 -6.21 5.14
CA ALA A 99 19.85 -6.39 5.95
C ALA A 99 19.11 -5.06 6.20
N GLU A 100 19.85 -3.98 6.49
CA GLU A 100 19.32 -2.63 6.63
C GLU A 100 18.61 -2.18 5.34
N LYS A 101 19.26 -2.34 4.19
CA LYS A 101 18.65 -2.03 2.89
C LYS A 101 17.35 -2.79 2.64
N ARG A 102 17.30 -4.10 2.94
CA ARG A 102 16.07 -4.90 2.82
C ARG A 102 14.97 -4.40 3.78
N ALA A 103 15.35 -3.97 4.98
CA ALA A 103 14.40 -3.40 5.94
C ALA A 103 13.80 -2.09 5.42
N ASP A 104 14.61 -1.20 4.83
CA ASP A 104 14.16 0.05 4.24
C ASP A 104 13.22 -0.19 3.06
N GLU A 105 13.54 -1.14 2.18
CA GLU A 105 12.66 -1.55 1.07
C GLU A 105 11.31 -2.06 1.60
N LYS A 106 11.29 -2.86 2.66
CA LYS A 106 10.07 -3.37 3.28
C LYS A 106 9.26 -2.28 3.96
N ILE A 107 9.92 -1.34 4.64
CA ILE A 107 9.28 -0.17 5.24
C ILE A 107 8.60 0.68 4.17
N ALA A 108 9.30 0.96 3.06
CA ALA A 108 8.74 1.70 1.93
C ALA A 108 7.51 1.01 1.33
N ALA A 109 7.56 -0.30 1.12
CA ALA A 109 6.44 -1.10 0.62
C ALA A 109 5.23 -1.08 1.58
N LEU A 110 5.47 -1.18 2.89
CA LEU A 110 4.42 -1.10 3.90
C LEU A 110 3.82 0.30 4.01
N GLN A 111 4.62 1.35 3.89
CA GLN A 111 4.15 2.74 3.86
C GLN A 111 3.26 2.99 2.64
N PHE A 112 3.65 2.50 1.47
CA PHE A 112 2.85 2.57 0.26
C PHE A 112 1.50 1.84 0.41
N SER A 113 1.52 0.62 0.94
CA SER A 113 0.31 -0.15 1.21
C SER A 113 -0.61 0.54 2.23
N LYS A 114 -0.02 1.13 3.29
CA LYS A 114 -0.75 1.91 4.29
C LYS A 114 -1.43 3.13 3.67
N ALA A 115 -0.74 3.85 2.78
CA ALA A 115 -1.31 5.00 2.09
C ALA A 115 -2.53 4.60 1.23
N LYS A 116 -2.45 3.49 0.50
CA LYS A 116 -3.59 2.94 -0.26
C LYS A 116 -4.78 2.59 0.64
N ILE A 117 -4.53 1.95 1.78
CA ILE A 117 -5.59 1.63 2.76
C ILE A 117 -6.23 2.91 3.31
N GLN A 118 -5.44 3.96 3.57
CA GLN A 118 -5.94 5.23 4.07
C GLN A 118 -6.83 5.94 3.04
N LEU A 119 -6.45 5.92 1.75
CA LEU A 119 -7.27 6.45 0.67
C LEU A 119 -8.61 5.70 0.56
N ALA A 120 -8.57 4.36 0.51
CA ALA A 120 -9.77 3.55 0.46
C ALA A 120 -10.70 3.81 1.67
N LYS A 121 -10.14 3.89 2.88
CA LYS A 121 -10.91 4.23 4.09
C LYS A 121 -11.56 5.60 3.99
N ALA A 122 -10.85 6.61 3.50
CA ALA A 122 -11.39 7.97 3.35
C ALA A 122 -12.58 8.00 2.39
N ASP A 123 -12.52 7.24 1.29
CA ASP A 123 -13.61 7.12 0.34
C ASP A 123 -14.85 6.43 0.95
N TYR A 124 -14.66 5.34 1.69
CA TYR A 124 -15.78 4.70 2.39
C TYR A 124 -16.44 5.60 3.43
N VAL A 125 -15.65 6.35 4.21
CA VAL A 125 -16.18 7.31 5.20
C VAL A 125 -16.99 8.39 4.48
N ARG A 126 -16.47 8.96 3.40
CA ARG A 126 -17.18 9.98 2.59
C ARG A 126 -18.49 9.42 2.03
N ASN A 127 -18.47 8.22 1.46
CA ASN A 127 -19.67 7.57 0.92
C ASN A 127 -20.73 7.34 2.00
N LEU A 128 -20.31 6.91 3.19
CA LEU A 128 -21.20 6.72 4.33
C LEU A 128 -21.85 8.03 4.79
N GLU A 129 -21.08 9.12 4.80
CA GLU A 129 -21.58 10.45 5.15
C GLU A 129 -22.57 10.97 4.12
N LEU A 130 -22.30 10.79 2.83
CA LEU A 130 -23.20 11.17 1.73
C LEU A 130 -24.51 10.36 1.76
N GLN A 131 -24.43 9.06 2.01
CA GLN A 131 -25.65 8.23 2.20
C GLN A 131 -26.52 8.72 3.36
N ARG A 132 -25.89 9.13 4.47
CA ARG A 132 -26.61 9.67 5.64
C ARG A 132 -27.30 11.01 5.37
N GLN A 133 -26.73 11.82 4.48
CA GLN A 133 -27.28 13.14 4.14
C GLN A 133 -28.43 13.07 3.11
N SER A 134 -28.80 11.89 2.62
CA SER A 134 -29.84 11.68 1.59
C SER A 134 -29.64 12.50 0.31
N ARG A 135 -28.46 13.04 0.06
CA ARG A 135 -28.15 13.77 -1.18
C ARG A 135 -27.64 12.79 -2.21
N SER A 136 -28.42 12.56 -3.25
CA SER A 136 -28.05 11.70 -4.37
C SER A 136 -26.98 12.35 -5.27
N ALA A 137 -26.89 13.68 -5.28
CA ALA A 137 -25.95 14.46 -6.08
C ALA A 137 -25.29 15.57 -5.26
N PHE A 138 -24.04 15.90 -5.60
CA PHE A 138 -23.28 16.99 -5.00
C PHE A 138 -22.41 17.68 -6.04
N LEU A 139 -22.12 18.97 -5.83
CA LEU A 139 -21.26 19.76 -6.70
C LEU A 139 -19.80 19.66 -6.20
N LYS A 140 -18.87 19.50 -7.13
CA LYS A 140 -17.43 19.44 -6.85
C LYS A 140 -16.66 20.21 -7.91
N GLU A 141 -15.68 20.99 -7.51
CA GLU A 141 -14.76 21.68 -8.40
C GLU A 141 -13.55 20.80 -8.68
N TYR A 142 -13.17 20.74 -9.95
CA TYR A 142 -11.97 20.05 -10.39
C TYR A 142 -11.07 20.99 -11.18
N PRO A 143 -9.74 20.91 -10.97
CA PRO A 143 -8.80 21.54 -11.88
C PRO A 143 -8.85 20.84 -13.24
N GLN A 144 -8.24 21.46 -14.25
CA GLN A 144 -8.02 20.81 -15.53
C GLN A 144 -7.29 19.46 -15.33
N ARG A 145 -7.79 18.40 -15.94
CA ARG A 145 -7.24 17.05 -15.86
C ARG A 145 -6.97 16.52 -17.26
N VAL A 146 -5.89 15.78 -17.41
CA VAL A 146 -5.56 15.11 -18.68
C VAL A 146 -5.68 13.61 -18.47
N ILE A 147 -6.39 12.96 -19.38
CA ILE A 147 -6.61 11.51 -19.38
C ILE A 147 -6.05 10.91 -20.67
N LEU A 148 -5.51 9.72 -20.57
CA LEU A 148 -5.16 8.89 -21.72
C LEU A 148 -6.27 7.85 -21.92
N LEU A 149 -6.90 7.89 -23.10
CA LEU A 149 -8.00 7.00 -23.46
C LEU A 149 -7.46 5.68 -24.01
N SER A 150 -8.05 4.57 -23.62
CA SER A 150 -7.76 3.28 -24.24
C SER A 150 -8.46 3.14 -25.59
N ASP A 151 -7.77 2.57 -26.55
CA ASP A 151 -8.35 2.24 -27.87
C ASP A 151 -9.03 0.88 -27.91
N THR A 152 -8.78 0.03 -26.89
CA THR A 152 -9.22 -1.37 -26.87
C THR A 152 -10.10 -1.73 -25.68
N LEU A 153 -10.06 -0.95 -24.59
CA LEU A 153 -10.83 -1.22 -23.38
C LEU A 153 -12.03 -0.25 -23.29
N GLU A 154 -13.23 -0.84 -23.33
CA GLU A 154 -14.49 -0.09 -23.24
C GLU A 154 -15.13 -0.21 -21.84
N MET A 155 -15.04 -1.38 -21.22
CA MET A 155 -15.70 -1.67 -19.95
C MET A 155 -14.75 -2.28 -18.94
N PRO A 156 -14.91 -1.95 -17.64
CA PRO A 156 -14.12 -2.55 -16.59
C PRO A 156 -14.51 -4.02 -16.37
N THR A 157 -13.50 -4.88 -16.29
CA THR A 157 -13.63 -6.27 -15.88
C THR A 157 -12.64 -6.57 -14.75
N LEU A 158 -12.84 -7.65 -13.99
CA LEU A 158 -11.87 -8.08 -12.96
C LEU A 158 -10.46 -8.24 -13.55
N GLU A 159 -10.37 -8.79 -14.75
CA GLU A 159 -9.10 -9.05 -15.42
C GLU A 159 -8.36 -7.78 -15.81
N ASN A 160 -9.06 -6.80 -16.44
CA ASN A 160 -8.42 -5.57 -16.89
C ASN A 160 -8.20 -4.55 -15.78
N LEU A 161 -8.95 -4.59 -14.68
CA LEU A 161 -8.73 -3.73 -13.52
C LEU A 161 -7.54 -4.17 -12.68
N TRP A 162 -7.23 -5.46 -12.63
CA TRP A 162 -6.07 -5.95 -11.87
C TRP A 162 -4.73 -5.43 -12.43
N ASN A 163 -4.62 -5.35 -13.75
CA ASN A 163 -3.44 -4.86 -14.47
C ASN A 163 -3.70 -3.54 -15.20
N TYR A 164 -4.62 -2.75 -14.70
CA TYR A 164 -5.14 -1.57 -15.36
C TYR A 164 -4.05 -0.60 -15.86
N LEU A 165 -3.15 -0.18 -14.98
CA LEU A 165 -2.08 0.74 -15.36
C LEU A 165 -1.06 0.11 -16.30
N SER A 166 -0.81 -1.20 -16.20
CA SER A 166 0.10 -1.92 -17.10
C SER A 166 -0.36 -1.80 -18.54
N HIS A 167 -1.68 -1.93 -18.80
CA HIS A 167 -2.25 -1.75 -20.12
C HIS A 167 -1.87 -0.38 -20.72
N PHE A 168 -2.03 0.71 -19.97
CA PHE A 168 -1.70 2.05 -20.46
C PHE A 168 -0.20 2.23 -20.69
N TYR A 169 0.65 1.72 -19.81
CA TYR A 169 2.10 1.75 -20.04
C TYR A 169 2.54 0.91 -21.25
N GLU A 170 1.90 -0.22 -21.50
CA GLU A 170 2.21 -1.10 -22.63
C GLU A 170 1.80 -0.49 -23.97
N THR A 171 0.69 0.25 -24.03
CA THR A 171 0.23 0.94 -25.24
C THR A 171 1.07 2.17 -25.60
N LEU A 172 1.81 2.74 -24.61
CA LEU A 172 2.72 3.85 -24.87
C LEU A 172 3.94 3.41 -25.71
N PRO A 173 4.38 4.25 -26.67
CA PRO A 173 5.67 4.05 -27.32
C PRO A 173 6.79 3.89 -26.28
N PRO A 174 7.70 2.90 -26.43
CA PRO A 174 8.74 2.63 -25.43
C PRO A 174 9.58 3.86 -25.03
N ALA A 175 9.86 4.75 -25.98
CA ALA A 175 10.63 5.97 -25.75
C ALA A 175 9.91 7.03 -24.92
N LEU A 176 8.58 6.93 -24.77
CA LEU A 176 7.75 7.89 -24.03
C LEU A 176 7.33 7.39 -22.65
N ARG A 177 7.48 6.10 -22.34
CA ARG A 177 7.00 5.50 -21.10
C ARG A 177 7.51 6.21 -19.84
N GLU A 178 8.77 6.62 -19.82
CA GLU A 178 9.36 7.35 -18.68
C GLU A 178 8.83 8.79 -18.54
N GLN A 179 8.19 9.32 -19.58
CA GLN A 179 7.63 10.67 -19.59
C GLN A 179 6.16 10.71 -19.14
N PHE A 180 5.56 9.54 -18.94
CA PHE A 180 4.21 9.40 -18.42
C PHE A 180 4.19 8.92 -16.97
N SER A 181 3.22 9.39 -16.23
CA SER A 181 2.84 8.85 -14.91
C SER A 181 1.33 8.97 -14.77
N PHE A 182 0.73 7.96 -14.17
CA PHE A 182 -0.71 7.88 -13.98
C PHE A 182 -1.07 7.82 -12.49
N GLU A 183 -2.22 8.33 -12.13
CA GLU A 183 -2.82 8.02 -10.83
C GLU A 183 -3.29 6.56 -10.81
N ASP A 184 -3.25 5.94 -9.64
CA ASP A 184 -3.78 4.59 -9.42
C ASP A 184 -5.32 4.62 -9.33
N LEU A 185 -5.94 5.11 -10.41
CA LEU A 185 -7.37 5.35 -10.53
C LEU A 185 -7.83 4.95 -11.93
N ALA A 186 -8.75 4.01 -11.98
CA ALA A 186 -9.42 3.62 -13.21
C ALA A 186 -10.62 4.51 -13.50
N GLY A 187 -10.93 4.75 -14.77
CA GLY A 187 -12.09 5.52 -15.13
C GLY A 187 -12.71 5.12 -16.47
N ILE A 188 -13.99 5.46 -16.60
CA ILE A 188 -14.77 5.33 -17.85
C ILE A 188 -15.06 6.73 -18.37
N TYR A 189 -14.72 6.99 -19.59
CA TYR A 189 -15.06 8.20 -20.34
C TYR A 189 -16.09 7.87 -21.41
N THR A 190 -17.20 8.60 -21.42
CA THR A 190 -18.25 8.44 -22.43
C THR A 190 -18.47 9.76 -23.16
N GLU A 191 -18.42 9.73 -24.48
CA GLU A 191 -18.69 10.86 -25.36
C GLU A 191 -19.58 10.38 -26.53
N GLY A 192 -20.81 10.84 -26.57
CA GLY A 192 -21.83 10.27 -27.47
C GLY A 192 -22.06 8.78 -27.18
N GLU A 193 -21.93 7.94 -28.20
CA GLU A 193 -22.06 6.48 -28.09
C GLU A 193 -20.73 5.76 -27.74
N ARG A 194 -19.62 6.50 -27.71
CA ARG A 194 -18.28 5.91 -27.48
C ARG A 194 -17.98 5.85 -25.99
N VAL A 195 -17.72 4.66 -25.52
CA VAL A 195 -17.30 4.37 -24.15
C VAL A 195 -15.87 3.86 -24.17
N ARG A 196 -14.99 4.42 -23.36
CA ARG A 196 -13.58 4.01 -23.26
C ARG A 196 -13.08 4.07 -21.83
N LEU A 197 -12.24 3.13 -21.44
CA LEU A 197 -11.46 3.26 -20.22
C LEU A 197 -10.37 4.30 -20.37
N PHE A 198 -9.99 4.95 -19.29
CA PHE A 198 -8.92 5.93 -19.28
C PHE A 198 -8.03 5.83 -18.05
N ALA A 199 -6.78 6.25 -18.17
CA ALA A 199 -5.87 6.53 -17.05
C ALA A 199 -5.72 8.05 -16.87
N LEU A 200 -5.74 8.51 -15.60
CA LEU A 200 -5.53 9.91 -15.27
C LEU A 200 -4.03 10.22 -15.23
N CYS A 201 -3.59 11.15 -16.09
CA CYS A 201 -2.20 11.52 -16.22
C CYS A 201 -1.78 12.50 -15.11
N THR A 202 -0.73 12.19 -14.38
CA THR A 202 -0.05 13.10 -13.46
C THR A 202 1.17 13.75 -14.12
N ARG A 203 1.75 13.08 -15.09
CA ARG A 203 2.82 13.57 -15.98
C ARG A 203 2.58 13.02 -17.37
N TYR A 204 2.73 13.86 -18.39
CA TYR A 204 2.49 13.49 -19.78
C TYR A 204 3.27 14.38 -20.74
N VAL A 205 3.37 13.95 -21.98
CA VAL A 205 3.79 14.72 -23.16
C VAL A 205 2.71 14.55 -24.22
N GLU A 206 2.66 15.46 -25.20
CA GLU A 206 1.69 15.39 -26.29
C GLU A 206 1.73 14.03 -27.01
N LEU A 207 0.56 13.38 -27.05
CA LEU A 207 0.36 12.08 -27.68
C LEU A 207 -1.08 11.97 -28.16
N GLU A 208 -1.27 11.26 -29.28
CA GLU A 208 -2.61 10.87 -29.75
C GLU A 208 -3.30 9.99 -28.67
N GLY A 209 -4.60 10.22 -28.46
CA GLY A 209 -5.37 9.53 -27.41
C GLY A 209 -5.47 10.29 -26.10
N LEU A 210 -4.73 11.39 -25.91
CA LEU A 210 -4.94 12.29 -24.79
C LEU A 210 -6.22 13.10 -24.95
N LYS A 211 -6.94 13.25 -23.86
CA LYS A 211 -8.13 14.11 -23.77
C LYS A 211 -8.02 15.00 -22.54
N THR A 212 -8.36 16.26 -22.69
CA THR A 212 -8.41 17.21 -21.57
C THR A 212 -9.82 17.28 -21.04
N LEU A 213 -9.99 17.05 -19.75
CA LEU A 213 -11.19 17.32 -18.99
C LEU A 213 -11.10 18.77 -18.49
N PRO A 214 -12.08 19.65 -18.80
CA PRO A 214 -12.03 21.06 -18.44
C PRO A 214 -11.97 21.26 -16.93
N GLU A 215 -11.34 22.36 -16.52
CA GLU A 215 -11.48 22.90 -15.18
C GLU A 215 -12.91 23.41 -14.98
N GLY A 216 -13.44 23.29 -13.75
CA GLY A 216 -14.75 23.83 -13.41
C GLY A 216 -15.55 22.92 -12.51
N ARG A 217 -16.86 23.16 -12.51
CA ARG A 217 -17.83 22.46 -11.65
C ARG A 217 -18.35 21.20 -12.31
N TYR A 218 -18.37 20.15 -11.51
CA TYR A 218 -18.93 18.86 -11.89
C TYR A 218 -20.02 18.48 -10.90
N LEU A 219 -21.17 18.10 -11.43
CA LEU A 219 -22.21 17.45 -10.66
C LEU A 219 -21.84 15.98 -10.51
N CYS A 220 -21.70 15.51 -9.25
CA CYS A 220 -21.17 14.21 -8.92
C CYS A 220 -22.17 13.37 -8.13
N ALA A 221 -22.12 12.07 -8.28
CA ALA A 221 -22.83 11.12 -7.44
C ALA A 221 -21.97 9.88 -7.16
N HIS A 222 -22.04 9.37 -5.93
CA HIS A 222 -21.48 8.07 -5.60
C HIS A 222 -22.52 6.98 -5.80
N CYS A 223 -22.13 5.89 -6.45
CA CYS A 223 -23.02 4.78 -6.76
C CYS A 223 -22.27 3.44 -6.76
N THR A 224 -23.05 2.36 -6.77
CA THR A 224 -22.55 1.00 -7.01
C THR A 224 -22.75 0.64 -8.48
N GLU A 225 -22.22 -0.52 -8.91
CA GLU A 225 -22.46 -1.04 -10.26
C GLU A 225 -23.96 -1.12 -10.58
N GLU A 226 -24.79 -1.57 -9.63
CA GLU A 226 -26.23 -1.73 -9.80
C GLU A 226 -26.98 -0.39 -9.94
N THR A 227 -26.49 0.66 -9.29
CA THR A 227 -27.15 1.98 -9.25
C THR A 227 -26.53 3.00 -10.20
N ARG A 228 -25.44 2.65 -10.88
CA ARG A 228 -24.64 3.53 -11.72
C ARG A 228 -25.41 4.19 -12.85
N THR A 229 -26.18 3.41 -13.61
CA THR A 229 -27.00 3.93 -14.73
C THR A 229 -28.03 4.94 -14.23
N LYS A 230 -28.73 4.60 -13.16
CA LYS A 230 -29.74 5.49 -12.56
C LYS A 230 -29.12 6.79 -12.01
N ALA A 231 -27.94 6.69 -11.37
CA ALA A 231 -27.22 7.86 -10.88
C ALA A 231 -26.81 8.77 -12.03
N LEU A 232 -26.31 8.21 -13.14
CA LEU A 232 -25.95 8.98 -14.33
C LEU A 232 -27.13 9.69 -14.97
N GLU A 233 -28.26 8.99 -15.17
CA GLU A 233 -29.49 9.57 -15.70
C GLU A 233 -29.97 10.74 -14.84
N GLU A 234 -29.93 10.60 -13.52
CA GLU A 234 -30.33 11.66 -12.60
C GLU A 234 -29.38 12.86 -12.67
N LEU A 235 -28.07 12.68 -12.74
CA LEU A 235 -27.10 13.77 -12.90
C LEU A 235 -27.32 14.51 -14.23
N LEU A 236 -27.55 13.79 -15.33
CA LEU A 236 -27.82 14.39 -16.63
C LEU A 236 -29.12 15.19 -16.62
N ARG A 237 -30.16 14.70 -15.94
CA ARG A 237 -31.43 15.42 -15.75
C ARG A 237 -31.19 16.71 -14.94
N LEU A 238 -30.48 16.64 -13.80
CA LEU A 238 -30.16 17.80 -12.97
C LEU A 238 -29.31 18.84 -13.72
N ALA A 239 -28.32 18.39 -14.51
CA ALA A 239 -27.48 19.26 -15.32
C ALA A 239 -28.33 20.11 -16.28
N ARG A 240 -29.35 19.54 -16.93
CA ARG A 240 -30.26 20.26 -17.82
C ARG A 240 -31.21 21.17 -17.08
N GLU A 241 -31.88 20.65 -16.04
CA GLU A 241 -32.97 21.36 -15.35
C GLU A 241 -32.47 22.49 -14.43
N GLU A 242 -31.37 22.28 -13.72
CA GLU A 242 -30.86 23.23 -12.72
C GLU A 242 -29.70 24.10 -13.22
N TYR A 243 -28.89 23.57 -14.14
CA TYR A 243 -27.69 24.27 -14.65
C TYR A 243 -27.83 24.74 -16.12
N GLY A 244 -28.87 24.25 -16.84
CA GLY A 244 -29.07 24.61 -18.26
C GLY A 244 -27.99 24.05 -19.20
N GLU A 245 -27.24 23.04 -18.75
CA GLU A 245 -26.13 22.46 -19.47
C GLU A 245 -26.52 21.17 -20.20
N GLU A 246 -26.05 21.00 -21.42
CA GLU A 246 -26.11 19.75 -22.19
C GLU A 246 -24.72 19.11 -22.22
N PRO A 247 -24.41 18.20 -21.27
CA PRO A 247 -23.08 17.64 -21.16
C PRO A 247 -22.69 16.81 -22.38
N SER A 248 -21.58 17.17 -23.02
CA SER A 248 -21.06 16.46 -24.20
C SER A 248 -20.32 15.16 -23.84
N PHE A 249 -19.93 15.00 -22.59
CA PHE A 249 -19.25 13.83 -22.08
C PHE A 249 -19.62 13.55 -20.62
N THR A 250 -19.35 12.32 -20.16
CA THR A 250 -19.43 11.93 -18.77
C THR A 250 -18.17 11.19 -18.34
N VAL A 251 -17.86 11.30 -17.05
CA VAL A 251 -16.71 10.63 -16.42
C VAL A 251 -17.22 9.76 -15.28
N GLN A 252 -16.72 8.56 -15.17
CA GLN A 252 -17.03 7.66 -14.06
C GLN A 252 -15.71 7.15 -13.50
N LEU A 253 -15.35 7.59 -12.31
CA LEU A 253 -14.16 7.11 -11.61
C LEU A 253 -14.49 5.81 -10.90
N ILE A 254 -13.63 4.82 -11.04
CA ILE A 254 -13.78 3.51 -10.42
C ILE A 254 -12.90 3.47 -9.19
N VAL A 255 -13.51 3.40 -8.02
CA VAL A 255 -12.78 3.29 -6.74
C VAL A 255 -12.66 1.82 -6.39
N VAL A 256 -11.53 1.21 -6.74
CA VAL A 256 -11.22 -0.19 -6.43
C VAL A 256 -10.67 -0.25 -5.00
N SER A 257 -11.55 -0.29 -4.01
CA SER A 257 -11.14 -0.38 -2.60
C SER A 257 -10.86 -1.81 -2.12
N GLY A 258 -11.07 -2.81 -2.96
CA GLY A 258 -10.61 -4.19 -2.78
C GLY A 258 -11.31 -5.02 -1.70
N ILE A 259 -12.21 -4.46 -0.88
CA ILE A 259 -12.74 -5.15 0.30
C ILE A 259 -14.19 -5.61 0.13
N LEU A 260 -15.08 -4.83 -0.46
CA LEU A 260 -16.51 -5.15 -0.48
C LEU A 260 -17.19 -5.04 -1.84
N GLN A 261 -17.04 -3.96 -2.58
CA GLN A 261 -17.69 -3.71 -3.87
C GLN A 261 -16.94 -2.64 -4.66
N TRP A 262 -17.09 -2.64 -5.97
CA TRP A 262 -16.69 -1.53 -6.79
C TRP A 262 -17.67 -0.38 -6.58
N ASN A 263 -17.12 0.78 -6.20
CA ASN A 263 -17.85 2.01 -6.09
C ASN A 263 -17.46 2.92 -7.25
N TYR A 264 -18.41 3.73 -7.69
CA TYR A 264 -18.20 4.70 -8.75
C TYR A 264 -18.48 6.10 -8.23
N GLU A 265 -17.67 7.06 -8.65
CA GLU A 265 -18.04 8.47 -8.62
C GLU A 265 -18.36 8.87 -10.06
N VAL A 266 -19.65 9.05 -10.34
CA VAL A 266 -20.11 9.56 -11.64
C VAL A 266 -20.01 11.08 -11.65
N GLN A 267 -19.50 11.68 -12.73
CA GLN A 267 -19.25 13.11 -12.87
C GLN A 267 -19.81 13.61 -14.19
N VAL A 268 -20.54 14.71 -14.11
CA VAL A 268 -21.12 15.42 -15.26
C VAL A 268 -20.68 16.88 -15.18
N TYR A 269 -20.03 17.40 -16.22
CA TYR A 269 -19.57 18.78 -16.26
C TYR A 269 -20.74 19.76 -16.38
N VAL A 270 -20.77 20.82 -15.55
CA VAL A 270 -21.83 21.83 -15.48
C VAL A 270 -21.28 23.26 -15.56
N GLY A 271 -20.18 23.45 -16.28
CA GLY A 271 -19.66 24.77 -16.61
C GLY A 271 -18.53 25.27 -15.69
N GLU A 272 -17.96 26.40 -16.06
CA GLU A 272 -16.96 27.10 -15.29
C GLU A 272 -17.58 27.82 -14.09
N GLN A 273 -16.75 28.19 -13.11
CA GLN A 273 -17.19 28.97 -11.98
C GLN A 273 -17.62 30.37 -12.46
N ASP A 274 -18.88 30.76 -12.24
CA ASP A 274 -19.28 32.14 -12.47
C ASP A 274 -18.44 33.07 -11.60
N ALA A 275 -17.62 33.90 -12.24
CA ALA A 275 -16.81 34.94 -11.58
C ALA A 275 -17.63 36.05 -10.89
N ALA A 276 -18.94 35.87 -10.78
CA ALA A 276 -19.88 36.87 -10.29
C ALA A 276 -20.91 36.30 -9.32
N THR A 277 -20.53 36.05 -8.05
CA THR A 277 -21.46 36.22 -6.90
C THR A 277 -20.67 36.39 -5.58
N GLY A 278 -19.68 37.25 -5.61
CA GLY A 278 -18.96 37.75 -4.43
C GLY A 278 -19.40 39.15 -4.01
N ALA A 279 -20.68 39.54 -4.28
CA ALA A 279 -21.23 40.80 -3.77
C ALA A 279 -22.72 40.68 -3.52
N ALA A 280 -23.11 40.77 -2.27
CA ALA A 280 -24.47 40.94 -1.73
C ALA A 280 -25.23 39.64 -1.33
N ARG A 281 -25.10 39.22 -0.07
CA ARG A 281 -26.00 39.57 1.06
C ARG A 281 -25.56 38.91 2.38
#